data_08155d8f01dc938afdb5f904b072c06e
#
_entry.id   08155d8f01dc938afdb5f904b072c06e
#
_cell.length_a   1.000
_cell.length_b   1.000
_cell.length_c   1.000
_cell.angle_alpha   90.00
_cell.angle_beta   90.00
_cell.angle_gamma   90.00
#
_symmetry.space_group_name_H-M   'P 1'
#
loop_
_entity.id
_entity.type
_entity.pdbx_description
1 polymer ?
#
loop_
_entity_poly.entity_id
_entity_poly.type
_entity_poly.pdbx_seq_one_letter_code
_entity_poly.pdbx_strand_id
1 'polypeptide(L)'
;WEAGFAEGLTPDGQKQLQAGIASLLPTAANWPPMERWWGFRPCTPDEGPLLGPGPLPGLWLACGHHRNGVLLAAITAELISGVATKPESLTENQQMLLRAFHWDRFNTSSDNQPI
;
A
#
# COMPACT_ATOMS: atom_id res chain seq x y z
N TRP A 1 0.03 12.77 -0.32
CA TRP A 1 -0.57 13.43 0.87
C TRP A 1 -1.26 14.77 0.52
N GLU A 2 -1.05 15.34 -0.67
CA GLU A 2 -1.56 16.67 -1.05
C GLU A 2 -3.09 16.79 -0.98
N ALA A 3 -3.83 15.76 -1.33
CA ALA A 3 -5.29 15.76 -1.27
C ALA A 3 -5.85 15.48 0.15
N GLY A 4 -5.05 14.93 1.06
CA GLY A 4 -5.47 14.55 2.40
C GLY A 4 -6.67 13.61 2.37
N PHE A 5 -7.68 13.89 3.20
CA PHE A 5 -8.94 13.16 3.28
C PHE A 5 -10.11 13.93 2.64
N ALA A 6 -9.82 14.90 1.77
CA ALA A 6 -10.86 15.59 1.02
C ALA A 6 -11.54 14.63 0.03
N GLU A 7 -12.86 14.58 0.07
CA GLU A 7 -13.66 13.76 -0.83
C GLU A 7 -13.86 14.46 -2.18
N GLY A 8 -13.86 13.68 -3.25
CA GLY A 8 -14.16 14.15 -4.60
C GLY A 8 -12.97 14.15 -5.56
N LEU A 9 -13.28 14.55 -6.78
CA LEU A 9 -12.28 14.69 -7.84
C LEU A 9 -11.53 16.02 -7.67
N THR A 10 -10.22 15.99 -7.62
CA THR A 10 -9.38 17.19 -7.56
C THR A 10 -9.05 17.69 -8.97
N PRO A 11 -9.14 19.02 -9.26
CA PRO A 11 -8.77 19.56 -10.56
C PRO A 11 -7.34 19.23 -10.99
N ASP A 12 -6.39 19.28 -10.06
CA ASP A 12 -4.99 18.97 -10.34
C ASP A 12 -4.76 17.50 -10.62
N GLY A 13 -5.42 16.59 -9.90
CA GLY A 13 -5.38 15.16 -10.19
C GLY A 13 -5.91 14.84 -11.58
N GLN A 14 -6.99 15.49 -11.99
CA GLN A 14 -7.54 15.35 -13.34
C GLN A 14 -6.59 15.85 -14.42
N LYS A 15 -5.93 17.02 -14.21
CA LYS A 15 -4.92 17.54 -15.14
C LYS A 15 -3.72 16.59 -15.26
N GLN A 16 -3.23 16.05 -14.15
CA GLN A 16 -2.13 15.10 -14.15
C GLN A 16 -2.48 13.82 -14.91
N LEU A 17 -3.68 13.26 -14.70
CA LEU A 17 -4.15 12.10 -15.45
C LEU A 17 -4.26 12.39 -16.95
N GLN A 18 -4.83 13.54 -17.33
CA GLN A 18 -4.94 13.94 -18.73
C GLN A 18 -3.57 14.12 -19.40
N ALA A 19 -2.63 14.76 -18.70
CA ALA A 19 -1.26 14.90 -19.16
C ALA A 19 -0.55 13.55 -19.32
N GLY A 20 -0.75 12.63 -18.37
CA GLY A 20 -0.23 11.26 -18.45
C GLY A 20 -0.79 10.50 -19.65
N ILE A 21 -2.09 10.58 -19.90
CA ILE A 21 -2.73 9.97 -21.09
C ILE A 21 -2.14 10.56 -22.37
N ALA A 22 -2.05 11.88 -22.49
CA ALA A 22 -1.50 12.54 -23.66
C ALA A 22 -0.04 12.15 -23.93
N SER A 23 0.74 11.93 -22.88
CA SER A 23 2.14 11.50 -22.98
C SER A 23 2.29 10.05 -23.41
N LEU A 24 1.51 9.14 -22.82
CA LEU A 24 1.63 7.69 -23.04
C LEU A 24 0.88 7.23 -24.31
N LEU A 25 -0.26 7.86 -24.60
CA LEU A 25 -1.10 7.54 -25.75
C LEU A 25 -1.65 8.81 -26.38
N PRO A 26 -0.83 9.51 -27.22
CA PRO A 26 -1.21 10.80 -27.81
C PRO A 26 -2.54 10.78 -28.59
N THR A 27 -2.88 9.66 -29.20
CA THR A 27 -4.16 9.48 -29.94
C THR A 27 -5.38 9.57 -29.02
N ALA A 28 -5.24 9.28 -27.75
CA ALA A 28 -6.32 9.33 -26.75
C ALA A 28 -6.40 10.68 -26.02
N ALA A 29 -5.49 11.61 -26.28
CA ALA A 29 -5.41 12.90 -25.57
C ALA A 29 -6.72 13.69 -25.61
N ASN A 30 -7.50 13.57 -26.69
CA ASN A 30 -8.76 14.29 -26.89
C ASN A 30 -10.01 13.39 -26.73
N TRP A 31 -9.85 12.16 -26.27
CA TRP A 31 -11.00 11.29 -26.04
C TRP A 31 -11.81 11.79 -24.84
N PRO A 32 -13.15 11.87 -24.95
CA PRO A 32 -13.97 12.24 -23.81
C PRO A 32 -13.90 11.14 -22.74
N PRO A 33 -13.73 11.50 -21.47
CA PRO A 33 -13.81 10.51 -20.40
C PRO A 33 -15.23 9.98 -20.29
N MET A 34 -15.39 8.67 -20.30
CA MET A 34 -16.69 8.02 -20.12
C MET A 34 -17.14 8.04 -18.67
N GLU A 35 -16.19 7.88 -17.74
CA GLU A 35 -16.45 7.85 -16.30
C GLU A 35 -15.28 8.46 -15.55
N ARG A 36 -15.56 9.08 -14.42
CA ARG A 36 -14.58 9.59 -13.47
C ARG A 36 -14.97 9.17 -12.07
N TRP A 37 -14.01 8.64 -11.32
CA TRP A 37 -14.20 8.26 -9.93
C TRP A 37 -12.97 8.62 -9.10
N TRP A 38 -13.15 8.62 -7.80
CA TRP A 38 -12.10 8.88 -6.82
C TRP A 38 -12.17 7.85 -5.70
N GLY A 39 -11.13 7.76 -4.90
CA GLY A 39 -11.09 6.89 -3.74
C GLY A 39 -9.82 7.10 -2.94
N PHE A 40 -9.86 6.69 -1.68
CA PHE A 40 -8.70 6.72 -0.82
C PHE A 40 -7.79 5.53 -1.10
N ARG A 41 -6.49 5.79 -1.10
CA ARG A 41 -5.48 4.72 -1.15
C ARG A 41 -5.04 4.39 0.27
N PRO A 42 -4.99 3.11 0.67
CA PRO A 42 -4.43 2.71 1.94
C PRO A 42 -2.92 2.99 1.93
N CYS A 43 -2.46 3.87 2.80
CA CYS A 43 -1.09 4.31 2.84
C CYS A 43 -0.58 4.32 4.29
N THR A 44 0.64 3.89 4.48
CA THR A 44 1.39 3.98 5.74
C THR A 44 2.33 5.18 5.71
N PRO A 45 2.86 5.63 6.86
CA PRO A 45 3.79 6.77 6.91
C PRO A 45 5.04 6.62 6.03
N ASP A 46 5.54 5.40 5.85
CA ASP A 46 6.71 5.06 5.03
C ASP A 46 6.35 4.55 3.64
N GLU A 47 5.06 4.63 3.26
CA GLU A 47 4.52 4.13 1.98
C GLU A 47 4.72 2.62 1.72
N GLY A 48 5.23 1.87 2.71
CA GLY A 48 5.40 0.42 2.66
C GLY A 48 4.18 -0.33 3.20
N PRO A 49 3.88 -1.56 2.73
CA PRO A 49 2.74 -2.32 3.20
C PRO A 49 2.87 -2.76 4.66
N LEU A 50 1.75 -3.21 5.23
CA LEU A 50 1.70 -3.98 6.48
C LEU A 50 1.49 -5.44 6.13
N LEU A 51 2.45 -6.29 6.48
CA LEU A 51 2.43 -7.71 6.12
C LEU A 51 2.66 -8.60 7.34
N GLY A 52 1.92 -9.70 7.42
CA GLY A 52 2.13 -10.74 8.42
C GLY A 52 1.13 -10.74 9.58
N PRO A 53 1.49 -11.34 10.73
CA PRO A 53 0.64 -11.38 11.90
C PRO A 53 0.31 -9.97 12.41
N GLY A 54 -0.94 -9.74 12.75
CA GLY A 54 -1.41 -8.50 13.35
C GLY A 54 -1.32 -8.50 14.88
N PRO A 55 -1.83 -7.46 15.55
CA PRO A 55 -1.77 -7.32 17.01
C PRO A 55 -2.69 -8.29 17.77
N LEU A 56 -3.61 -8.95 17.11
CA LEU A 56 -4.54 -9.89 17.71
C LEU A 56 -4.30 -11.30 17.21
N PRO A 57 -4.44 -12.34 18.04
CA PRO A 57 -4.35 -13.72 17.62
C PRO A 57 -5.32 -14.01 16.46
N GLY A 58 -4.83 -14.65 15.39
CA GLY A 58 -5.61 -14.97 14.20
C GLY A 58 -5.83 -13.83 13.22
N LEU A 59 -5.41 -12.61 13.52
CA LEU A 59 -5.44 -11.49 12.59
C LEU A 59 -4.19 -11.50 11.71
N TRP A 60 -4.40 -11.42 10.41
CA TRP A 60 -3.33 -11.32 9.40
C TRP A 60 -3.49 -10.02 8.62
N LEU A 61 -2.39 -9.34 8.38
CA LEU A 61 -2.35 -8.07 7.67
C LEU A 61 -1.72 -8.25 6.29
N ALA A 62 -2.38 -7.72 5.27
CA ALA A 62 -1.91 -7.61 3.89
C ALA A 62 -2.50 -6.33 3.28
N CYS A 63 -2.08 -5.17 3.78
CA CYS A 63 -2.68 -3.89 3.43
C CYS A 63 -1.63 -2.77 3.35
N GLY A 64 -2.06 -1.54 3.03
CA GLY A 64 -1.15 -0.40 3.00
C GLY A 64 -0.25 -0.30 1.77
N HIS A 65 -0.55 -1.02 0.69
CA HIS A 65 0.30 -1.08 -0.52
C HIS A 65 0.31 0.19 -1.37
N HIS A 66 -0.39 1.24 -0.96
CA HIS A 66 -0.51 2.50 -1.68
C HIS A 66 -0.93 2.27 -3.15
N ARG A 67 -0.10 2.70 -4.12
CA ARG A 67 -0.37 2.51 -5.56
C ARG A 67 0.15 1.19 -6.13
N ASN A 68 0.86 0.40 -5.34
CA ASN A 68 1.57 -0.80 -5.79
C ASN A 68 0.83 -2.11 -5.48
N GLY A 69 -0.42 -2.05 -5.01
CA GLY A 69 -1.16 -3.24 -4.56
C GLY A 69 -1.29 -4.33 -5.64
N VAL A 70 -1.61 -3.96 -6.86
CA VAL A 70 -1.71 -4.92 -7.98
C VAL A 70 -0.33 -5.51 -8.33
N LEU A 71 0.70 -4.66 -8.40
CA LEU A 71 2.07 -5.09 -8.70
C LEU A 71 2.61 -6.06 -7.65
N LEU A 72 2.33 -5.81 -6.38
CA LEU A 72 2.84 -6.60 -5.25
C LEU A 72 1.91 -7.76 -4.84
N ALA A 73 0.77 -7.95 -5.51
CA ALA A 73 -0.23 -8.93 -5.10
C ALA A 73 0.33 -10.36 -4.99
N ALA A 74 1.12 -10.80 -5.97
CA ALA A 74 1.66 -12.16 -6.01
C ALA A 74 2.63 -12.42 -4.86
N ILE A 75 3.61 -11.53 -4.65
CA ILE A 75 4.58 -11.69 -3.55
C ILE A 75 3.92 -11.55 -2.18
N THR A 76 2.93 -10.65 -2.04
CA THR A 76 2.15 -10.52 -0.81
C THR A 76 1.41 -11.81 -0.49
N ALA A 77 0.73 -12.41 -1.47
CA ALA A 77 0.02 -13.67 -1.30
C ALA A 77 0.97 -14.81 -0.89
N GLU A 78 2.13 -14.89 -1.51
CA GLU A 78 3.16 -15.89 -1.17
C GLU A 78 3.64 -15.73 0.27
N LEU A 79 4.00 -14.51 0.69
CA LEU A 79 4.48 -14.21 2.04
C LEU A 79 3.41 -14.53 3.11
N ILE A 80 2.19 -14.07 2.90
CA ILE A 80 1.09 -14.27 3.86
C ILE A 80 0.70 -15.74 3.93
N SER A 81 0.56 -16.41 2.80
CA SER A 81 0.28 -17.85 2.76
C SER A 81 1.40 -18.65 3.45
N GLY A 82 2.65 -18.35 3.16
CA GLY A 82 3.81 -19.00 3.77
C GLY A 82 3.82 -18.85 5.29
N VAL A 83 3.75 -17.62 5.78
CA VAL A 83 3.81 -17.38 7.23
C VAL A 83 2.59 -17.92 7.98
N ALA A 84 1.42 -17.99 7.35
CA ALA A 84 0.20 -18.49 7.97
C ALA A 84 0.12 -20.03 8.00
N THR A 85 0.71 -20.72 7.03
CA THR A 85 0.53 -22.18 6.87
C THR A 85 1.78 -22.98 7.14
N LYS A 86 2.96 -22.46 6.80
CA LYS A 86 4.26 -23.14 6.90
C LYS A 86 5.38 -22.17 7.22
N PRO A 87 5.36 -21.53 8.39
CA PRO A 87 6.35 -20.50 8.76
C PRO A 87 7.79 -21.00 8.73
N GLU A 88 8.00 -22.30 8.98
CA GLU A 88 9.31 -22.97 8.94
C GLU A 88 9.89 -23.11 7.52
N SER A 89 9.06 -22.97 6.49
CA SER A 89 9.50 -23.09 5.09
C SER A 89 9.92 -21.73 4.47
N LEU A 90 9.77 -20.64 5.21
CA LEU A 90 10.12 -19.31 4.72
C LEU A 90 11.63 -19.16 4.57
N THR A 91 12.05 -18.65 3.42
CA THR A 91 13.45 -18.27 3.18
C THR A 91 13.86 -17.09 4.06
N GLU A 92 15.17 -16.90 4.25
CA GLU A 92 15.71 -15.76 5.01
C GLU A 92 15.24 -14.42 4.43
N ASN A 93 15.19 -14.28 3.11
CA ASN A 93 14.68 -13.07 2.44
C ASN A 93 13.20 -12.82 2.75
N GLN A 94 12.37 -13.85 2.72
CA GLN A 94 10.94 -13.74 3.05
C GLN A 94 10.74 -13.33 4.52
N GLN A 95 11.50 -13.94 5.43
CA GLN A 95 11.47 -13.56 6.85
C GLN A 95 11.95 -12.12 7.07
N MET A 96 12.98 -11.68 6.35
CA MET A 96 13.46 -10.30 6.40
C MET A 96 12.38 -9.32 5.92
N LEU A 97 11.70 -9.61 4.81
CA LEU A 97 10.59 -8.78 4.31
C LEU A 97 9.44 -8.70 5.31
N LEU A 98 9.02 -9.82 5.91
CA LEU A 98 7.95 -9.83 6.91
C LEU A 98 8.33 -9.02 8.16
N ARG A 99 9.59 -9.07 8.61
CA ARG A 99 10.07 -8.22 9.71
C ARG A 99 10.09 -6.74 9.33
N ALA A 100 10.59 -6.42 8.13
CA ALA A 100 10.68 -5.05 7.64
C ALA A 100 9.30 -4.38 7.49
N PHE A 101 8.28 -5.16 7.13
CA PHE A 101 6.92 -4.69 6.91
C PHE A 101 5.93 -5.08 8.02
N HIS A 102 6.45 -5.45 9.20
CA HIS A 102 5.62 -5.73 10.36
C HIS A 102 4.84 -4.49 10.81
N TRP A 103 3.65 -4.70 11.36
CA TRP A 103 2.74 -3.60 11.74
C TRP A 103 3.30 -2.71 12.86
N ASP A 104 4.11 -3.27 13.77
CA ASP A 104 4.66 -2.55 14.92
C ASP A 104 5.94 -1.76 14.63
N ARG A 105 6.42 -1.77 13.38
CA ARG A 105 7.63 -1.02 12.99
C ARG A 105 7.56 0.50 13.23
N PHE A 106 6.35 1.01 13.44
CA PHE A 106 6.12 2.41 13.80
C PHE A 106 6.07 2.65 15.30
N ASN A 107 6.05 1.59 16.10
CA ASN A 107 6.10 1.69 17.55
C ASN A 107 7.55 1.89 17.99
N THR A 108 8.11 3.07 17.72
CA THR A 108 9.36 3.47 18.38
C THR A 108 9.03 3.64 19.86
N SER A 109 9.69 2.85 20.70
CA SER A 109 9.58 2.91 22.15
C SER A 109 10.02 4.29 22.64
N SER A 110 9.10 5.23 22.67
CA SER A 110 9.23 6.54 23.34
C SER A 110 8.53 6.54 24.68
N ASP A 111 8.48 5.38 25.35
CA ASP A 111 8.03 5.26 26.74
C ASP A 111 9.19 5.02 27.68
N ASN A 112 10.10 5.98 27.73
CA ASN A 112 11.00 6.14 28.86
C ASN A 112 11.17 7.63 29.19
N GLN A 113 10.05 8.32 29.49
CA GLN A 113 10.10 9.50 30.35
C GLN A 113 9.43 9.13 31.67
N PRO A 114 10.19 9.09 32.76
CA PRO A 114 9.61 9.01 34.12
C PRO A 114 8.85 10.32 34.38
N ILE A 115 7.65 10.18 34.89
CA ILE A 115 6.82 11.23 35.47
C ILE A 115 7.54 11.85 36.69
#